data_6da454d14233a9b6dc3997958f0724e5
#
_entry.id   6da454d14233a9b6dc3997958f0724e5
#
_cell.length_a   1.000
_cell.length_b   1.000
_cell.length_c   1.000
_cell.angle_alpha   90.00
_cell.angle_beta   90.00
_cell.angle_gamma   90.00
#
_symmetry.space_group_name_H-M   'P 1'
#
loop_
_entity.id
_entity.type
_entity.pdbx_description
1 polymer ?
#
loop_
_entity_poly.entity_id
_entity_poly.type
_entity_poly.pdbx_seq_one_letter_code
_entity_poly.pdbx_strand_id
1 'polypeptide(L)'
;MAFGSLGLSIGLAIELAALASTSRVTPYVIEVEKDGGVHAVAPATETYEPSDAQIAVELARFIENVRSVSSDPVVVKQNWLKAYDYATDRAALTLNDYARDNDPFSRIGSRSVTVEVTSVVRASPTSFQIRWREEVFENGAASGVTSFTAVLTLVRKVPRDAATLRANPLGLYINAINWTNELNPEGPRP
;
A
#
# COMPACT_ATOMS: atom_id res chain seq x y z
N MET A 1 -45.71 21.12 33.45
CA MET A 1 -45.50 19.79 32.79
C MET A 1 -44.79 19.83 31.43
N ALA A 2 -44.39 20.99 30.90
CA ALA A 2 -43.75 21.10 29.59
C ALA A 2 -42.24 20.83 29.55
N PHE A 3 -41.54 20.92 30.66
CA PHE A 3 -40.06 20.75 30.69
C PHE A 3 -39.60 19.29 30.65
N GLY A 4 -40.44 18.33 31.02
CA GLY A 4 -40.10 16.90 30.95
C GLY A 4 -40.07 16.32 29.52
N SER A 5 -40.92 16.84 28.62
CA SER A 5 -41.00 16.37 27.23
C SER A 5 -39.83 16.87 26.39
N LEU A 6 -39.29 18.05 26.66
CA LEU A 6 -38.14 18.62 25.92
C LEU A 6 -36.84 17.84 26.22
N GLY A 7 -36.63 17.46 27.48
CA GLY A 7 -35.45 16.66 27.87
C GLY A 7 -35.44 15.25 27.24
N LEU A 8 -36.62 14.62 27.15
CA LEU A 8 -36.76 13.30 26.53
C LEU A 8 -36.49 13.36 25.00
N SER A 9 -36.99 14.41 24.34
CA SER A 9 -36.79 14.60 22.89
C SER A 9 -35.30 14.85 22.50
N ILE A 10 -34.58 15.60 23.34
CA ILE A 10 -33.14 15.86 23.14
C ILE A 10 -32.33 14.59 23.38
N GLY A 11 -32.65 13.80 24.40
CA GLY A 11 -32.01 12.51 24.65
C GLY A 11 -32.17 11.54 23.48
N LEU A 12 -33.40 11.41 22.97
CA LEU A 12 -33.69 10.54 21.82
C LEU A 12 -33.00 10.99 20.52
N ALA A 13 -32.89 12.31 20.30
CA ALA A 13 -32.20 12.85 19.14
C ALA A 13 -30.67 12.58 19.19
N ILE A 14 -30.06 12.63 20.36
CA ILE A 14 -28.63 12.31 20.55
C ILE A 14 -28.39 10.82 20.34
N GLU A 15 -29.26 9.95 20.84
CA GLU A 15 -29.15 8.50 20.60
C GLU A 15 -29.34 8.14 19.13
N LEU A 16 -30.31 8.75 18.44
CA LEU A 16 -30.50 8.56 16.99
C LEU A 16 -29.29 9.06 16.18
N ALA A 17 -28.71 10.20 16.55
CA ALA A 17 -27.52 10.74 15.89
C ALA A 17 -26.30 9.83 16.13
N ALA A 18 -26.15 9.25 17.33
CA ALA A 18 -25.10 8.28 17.63
C ALA A 18 -25.27 6.97 16.85
N LEU A 19 -26.49 6.47 16.68
CA LEU A 19 -26.78 5.30 15.84
C LEU A 19 -26.56 5.57 14.35
N ALA A 20 -26.93 6.76 13.86
CA ALA A 20 -26.74 7.13 12.45
C ALA A 20 -25.26 7.35 12.08
N SER A 21 -24.41 7.69 13.04
CA SER A 21 -22.98 7.86 12.82
C SER A 21 -22.20 6.54 12.72
N THR A 22 -22.79 5.41 13.10
CA THR A 22 -22.21 4.06 12.94
C THR A 22 -22.59 3.44 11.60
N SER A 23 -22.23 4.10 10.51
CA SER A 23 -22.32 3.46 9.18
C SER A 23 -21.27 2.34 9.11
N ARG A 24 -21.67 1.11 9.46
CA ARG A 24 -20.84 -0.08 9.25
C ARG A 24 -20.84 -0.41 7.77
N VAL A 25 -19.77 -0.06 7.09
CA VAL A 25 -19.50 -0.61 5.77
C VAL A 25 -19.07 -2.06 5.95
N THR A 26 -19.87 -2.99 5.44
CA THR A 26 -19.47 -4.40 5.34
C THR A 26 -18.81 -4.57 3.98
N PRO A 27 -17.48 -4.66 3.90
CA PRO A 27 -16.81 -4.91 2.65
C PRO A 27 -17.12 -6.33 2.17
N TYR A 28 -17.33 -6.50 0.86
CA TYR A 28 -17.46 -7.80 0.23
C TYR A 28 -16.22 -8.07 -0.61
N VAL A 29 -15.65 -9.25 -0.45
CA VAL A 29 -14.59 -9.76 -1.34
C VAL A 29 -15.25 -10.66 -2.37
N ILE A 30 -15.00 -10.37 -3.64
CA ILE A 30 -15.46 -11.17 -4.77
C ILE A 30 -14.24 -11.91 -5.30
N GLU A 31 -14.18 -13.22 -5.10
CA GLU A 31 -13.18 -14.06 -5.75
C GLU A 31 -13.70 -14.48 -7.13
N VAL A 32 -12.94 -14.16 -8.17
CA VAL A 32 -13.23 -14.50 -9.56
C VAL A 32 -12.26 -15.58 -10.00
N GLU A 33 -12.76 -16.72 -10.44
CA GLU A 33 -11.94 -17.78 -11.04
C GLU A 33 -11.37 -17.34 -12.41
N LYS A 34 -10.36 -18.07 -12.90
CA LYS A 34 -9.71 -17.78 -14.19
C LYS A 34 -10.67 -17.84 -15.39
N ASP A 35 -11.78 -18.52 -15.25
CA ASP A 35 -12.86 -18.63 -16.26
C ASP A 35 -13.91 -17.49 -16.15
N GLY A 36 -13.75 -16.56 -15.20
CA GLY A 36 -14.67 -15.44 -14.95
C GLY A 36 -15.85 -15.81 -14.03
N GLY A 37 -15.91 -17.04 -13.51
CA GLY A 37 -16.91 -17.46 -12.53
C GLY A 37 -16.70 -16.77 -11.17
N VAL A 38 -17.79 -16.27 -10.55
CA VAL A 38 -17.74 -15.74 -9.18
C VAL A 38 -17.80 -16.91 -8.21
N HIS A 39 -16.70 -17.20 -7.52
CA HIS A 39 -16.61 -18.33 -6.60
C HIS A 39 -17.21 -18.05 -5.23
N ALA A 40 -17.07 -16.83 -4.73
CA ALA A 40 -17.71 -16.40 -3.48
C ALA A 40 -17.95 -14.90 -3.44
N VAL A 41 -19.11 -14.52 -2.93
CA VAL A 41 -19.39 -13.16 -2.46
C VAL A 41 -19.57 -13.29 -0.96
N ALA A 42 -18.53 -13.00 -0.20
CA ALA A 42 -18.61 -13.04 1.25
C ALA A 42 -18.28 -11.66 1.83
N PRO A 43 -18.92 -11.26 2.96
CA PRO A 43 -18.45 -10.13 3.71
C PRO A 43 -16.96 -10.33 4.03
N ALA A 44 -16.12 -9.32 3.87
CA ALA A 44 -14.75 -9.36 4.37
C ALA A 44 -14.81 -9.42 5.90
N THR A 45 -14.98 -10.62 6.42
CA THR A 45 -14.99 -10.92 7.85
C THR A 45 -13.55 -10.98 8.35
N GLU A 46 -13.37 -10.93 9.67
CA GLU A 46 -12.05 -11.09 10.30
C GLU A 46 -11.35 -12.41 9.93
N THR A 47 -12.12 -13.35 9.39
CA THR A 47 -11.67 -14.70 8.93
C THR A 47 -11.14 -14.75 7.49
N TYR A 48 -11.34 -13.69 6.66
CA TYR A 48 -10.79 -13.70 5.31
C TYR A 48 -9.27 -13.52 5.35
N GLU A 49 -8.53 -14.47 4.83
CA GLU A 49 -7.07 -14.38 4.67
C GLU A 49 -6.71 -14.25 3.18
N PRO A 50 -6.06 -13.14 2.76
CA PRO A 50 -5.61 -12.99 1.39
C PRO A 50 -4.60 -14.09 1.03
N SER A 51 -4.68 -14.62 -0.18
CA SER A 51 -3.69 -15.55 -0.72
C SER A 51 -2.33 -14.86 -0.89
N ASP A 52 -1.25 -15.65 -0.92
CA ASP A 52 0.10 -15.14 -1.18
C ASP A 52 0.19 -14.39 -2.52
N ALA A 53 -0.57 -14.84 -3.52
CA ALA A 53 -0.63 -14.17 -4.82
C ALA A 53 -1.25 -12.78 -4.73
N GLN A 54 -2.33 -12.61 -3.96
CA GLN A 54 -2.96 -11.32 -3.72
C GLN A 54 -2.03 -10.39 -2.94
N ILE A 55 -1.38 -10.91 -1.89
CA ILE A 55 -0.39 -10.15 -1.12
C ILE A 55 0.76 -9.71 -2.02
N ALA A 56 1.27 -10.62 -2.86
CA ALA A 56 2.39 -10.33 -3.76
C ALA A 56 2.08 -9.18 -4.73
N VAL A 57 0.86 -9.12 -5.28
CA VAL A 57 0.44 -8.01 -6.16
C VAL A 57 0.47 -6.68 -5.41
N GLU A 58 -0.06 -6.62 -4.19
CA GLU A 58 -0.08 -5.38 -3.42
C GLU A 58 1.32 -4.93 -2.98
N LEU A 59 2.19 -5.89 -2.63
CA LEU A 59 3.58 -5.58 -2.28
C LEU A 59 4.40 -5.12 -3.48
N ALA A 60 4.17 -5.70 -4.66
CA ALA A 60 4.80 -5.24 -5.90
C ALA A 60 4.40 -3.78 -6.19
N ARG A 61 3.10 -3.47 -6.12
CA ARG A 61 2.58 -2.11 -6.28
C ARG A 61 3.16 -1.13 -5.25
N PHE A 62 3.31 -1.57 -4.01
CA PHE A 62 3.93 -0.75 -2.97
C PHE A 62 5.37 -0.38 -3.33
N ILE A 63 6.19 -1.36 -3.74
CA ILE A 63 7.58 -1.11 -4.17
C ILE A 63 7.61 -0.17 -5.38
N GLU A 64 6.77 -0.40 -6.39
CA GLU A 64 6.65 0.47 -7.57
C GLU A 64 6.27 1.90 -7.17
N ASN A 65 5.30 2.08 -6.27
CA ASN A 65 4.86 3.39 -5.81
C ASN A 65 5.96 4.17 -5.07
N VAL A 66 6.79 3.50 -4.27
CA VAL A 66 7.85 4.15 -3.49
C VAL A 66 9.10 4.41 -4.32
N ARG A 67 9.45 3.47 -5.21
CA ARG A 67 10.76 3.43 -5.86
C ARG A 67 10.77 4.01 -7.27
N SER A 68 9.62 4.03 -7.98
CA SER A 68 9.54 4.66 -9.29
C SER A 68 9.55 6.19 -9.19
N VAL A 69 10.21 6.83 -10.13
CA VAL A 69 10.24 8.29 -10.26
C VAL A 69 9.81 8.66 -11.68
N SER A 70 8.64 9.29 -11.78
CA SER A 70 8.12 9.83 -13.04
C SER A 70 8.71 11.22 -13.32
N SER A 71 8.75 11.62 -14.59
CA SER A 71 9.00 13.00 -14.99
C SER A 71 7.85 13.95 -14.63
N ASP A 72 6.66 13.43 -14.32
CA ASP A 72 5.51 14.19 -13.88
C ASP A 72 5.43 14.22 -12.34
N PRO A 73 5.54 15.42 -11.70
CA PRO A 73 5.47 15.54 -10.24
C PRO A 73 4.12 15.14 -9.65
N VAL A 74 3.03 15.23 -10.41
CA VAL A 74 1.71 14.82 -9.94
C VAL A 74 1.66 13.30 -9.77
N VAL A 75 2.24 12.56 -10.72
CA VAL A 75 2.34 11.10 -10.65
C VAL A 75 3.21 10.68 -9.47
N VAL A 76 4.37 11.31 -9.27
CA VAL A 76 5.26 11.03 -8.13
C VAL A 76 4.51 11.23 -6.81
N LYS A 77 3.81 12.36 -6.65
CA LYS A 77 3.02 12.63 -5.45
C LYS A 77 1.92 11.60 -5.22
N GLN A 78 1.19 11.23 -6.27
CA GLN A 78 0.11 10.24 -6.16
C GLN A 78 0.63 8.86 -5.76
N ASN A 79 1.78 8.43 -6.31
CA ASN A 79 2.40 7.16 -5.96
C ASN A 79 2.80 7.14 -4.48
N TRP A 80 3.42 8.21 -3.98
CA TRP A 80 3.78 8.32 -2.57
C TRP A 80 2.56 8.30 -1.65
N LEU A 81 1.48 9.01 -1.98
CA LEU A 81 0.23 8.97 -1.20
C LEU A 81 -0.34 7.55 -1.15
N LYS A 82 -0.37 6.82 -2.27
CA LYS A 82 -0.79 5.41 -2.30
C LYS A 82 0.10 4.51 -1.44
N ALA A 83 1.42 4.75 -1.43
CA ALA A 83 2.32 3.98 -0.57
C ALA A 83 2.02 4.20 0.92
N TYR A 84 1.71 5.44 1.33
CA TYR A 84 1.32 5.72 2.71
C TYR A 84 0.01 5.06 3.14
N ASP A 85 -0.95 4.83 2.22
CA ASP A 85 -2.18 4.08 2.50
C ASP A 85 -1.90 2.64 2.94
N TYR A 86 -0.72 2.10 2.59
CA TYR A 86 -0.25 0.76 2.96
C TYR A 86 0.77 0.77 4.10
N ALA A 87 1.12 1.89 4.67
CA ALA A 87 2.12 1.98 5.73
C ALA A 87 1.48 2.13 7.11
N THR A 88 2.05 1.44 8.13
CA THR A 88 1.80 1.81 9.52
C THR A 88 2.62 3.05 9.88
N ASP A 89 2.31 3.70 11.02
CA ASP A 89 3.10 4.83 11.52
C ASP A 89 4.60 4.51 11.59
N ARG A 90 4.94 3.27 11.97
CA ARG A 90 6.33 2.81 12.05
C ARG A 90 6.98 2.74 10.66
N ALA A 91 6.31 2.16 9.67
CA ALA A 91 6.82 2.12 8.31
C ALA A 91 6.86 3.50 7.66
N ALA A 92 5.89 4.37 7.98
CA ALA A 92 5.86 5.75 7.52
C ALA A 92 7.10 6.54 7.97
N LEU A 93 7.63 6.30 9.18
CA LEU A 93 8.91 6.89 9.61
C LEU A 93 10.07 6.47 8.69
N THR A 94 10.17 5.20 8.35
CA THR A 94 11.20 4.70 7.42
C THR A 94 11.04 5.30 6.02
N LEU A 95 9.80 5.46 5.53
CA LEU A 95 9.53 6.13 4.26
C LEU A 95 9.91 7.61 4.29
N ASN A 96 9.64 8.30 5.40
CA ASN A 96 9.99 9.71 5.57
C ASN A 96 11.52 9.90 5.59
N ASP A 97 12.25 9.00 6.28
CA ASP A 97 13.72 9.04 6.31
C ASP A 97 14.27 8.79 4.90
N TYR A 98 13.75 7.78 4.21
CA TYR A 98 14.13 7.50 2.82
C TYR A 98 13.83 8.68 1.88
N ALA A 99 12.66 9.32 1.99
CA ALA A 99 12.30 10.48 1.18
C ALA A 99 13.17 11.70 1.45
N ARG A 100 13.66 11.85 2.68
CA ARG A 100 14.59 12.95 3.04
C ARG A 100 15.96 12.76 2.41
N ASP A 101 16.44 11.51 2.41
CA ASP A 101 17.77 11.19 1.87
C ASP A 101 17.76 11.05 0.34
N ASN A 102 16.61 10.71 -0.23
CA ASN A 102 16.41 10.44 -1.65
C ASN A 102 15.18 11.20 -2.18
N ASP A 103 15.15 12.53 -2.02
CA ASP A 103 14.00 13.36 -2.40
C ASP A 103 13.54 13.06 -3.84
N PRO A 104 12.36 12.44 -4.00
CA PRO A 104 11.86 12.03 -5.32
C PRO A 104 11.48 13.21 -6.20
N PHE A 105 11.40 14.43 -5.65
CA PHE A 105 11.05 15.64 -6.37
C PHE A 105 12.28 16.45 -6.82
N SER A 106 13.45 16.21 -6.22
CA SER A 106 14.66 17.04 -6.42
C SER A 106 15.18 17.02 -7.86
N ARG A 107 14.90 15.99 -8.63
CA ARG A 107 15.43 15.78 -10.00
C ARG A 107 14.34 15.51 -11.04
N ILE A 108 13.11 15.99 -10.77
CA ILE A 108 12.00 15.85 -11.73
C ILE A 108 12.36 16.53 -13.05
N GLY A 109 12.03 15.86 -14.16
CA GLY A 109 12.32 16.31 -15.50
C GLY A 109 13.72 15.96 -16.03
N SER A 110 14.71 15.76 -15.13
CA SER A 110 16.06 15.34 -15.54
C SER A 110 16.35 13.86 -15.26
N ARG A 111 15.68 13.28 -14.26
CA ARG A 111 15.83 11.87 -13.86
C ARG A 111 14.49 11.20 -13.74
N SER A 112 14.39 9.97 -14.30
CA SER A 112 13.28 9.05 -14.03
C SER A 112 13.80 7.67 -13.67
N VAL A 113 12.97 6.90 -12.96
CA VAL A 113 13.28 5.54 -12.54
C VAL A 113 12.10 4.66 -12.84
N THR A 114 12.32 3.59 -13.60
CA THR A 114 11.36 2.51 -13.77
C THR A 114 11.71 1.36 -12.85
N VAL A 115 10.69 0.70 -12.33
CA VAL A 115 10.81 -0.41 -11.38
C VAL A 115 10.16 -1.64 -11.98
N GLU A 116 10.89 -2.74 -11.99
CA GLU A 116 10.40 -4.06 -12.39
C GLU A 116 10.54 -5.03 -11.23
N VAL A 117 9.41 -5.40 -10.59
CA VAL A 117 9.42 -6.42 -9.53
C VAL A 117 9.58 -7.80 -10.15
N THR A 118 10.66 -8.48 -9.81
CA THR A 118 11.04 -9.78 -10.39
C THR A 118 10.61 -10.97 -9.53
N SER A 119 10.43 -10.77 -8.22
CA SER A 119 10.04 -11.84 -7.31
C SER A 119 9.41 -11.30 -6.03
N VAL A 120 8.34 -11.94 -5.57
CA VAL A 120 7.75 -11.75 -4.25
C VAL A 120 7.52 -13.13 -3.65
N VAL A 121 8.19 -13.43 -2.55
CA VAL A 121 8.15 -14.75 -1.90
C VAL A 121 7.91 -14.58 -0.41
N ARG A 122 7.01 -15.39 0.15
CA ARG A 122 6.80 -15.44 1.60
C ARG A 122 8.07 -15.91 2.31
N ALA A 123 8.59 -15.10 3.22
CA ALA A 123 9.77 -15.41 4.02
C ALA A 123 9.42 -15.92 5.42
N SER A 124 8.26 -15.49 5.97
CA SER A 124 7.73 -15.97 7.25
C SER A 124 6.19 -15.79 7.27
N PRO A 125 5.48 -16.21 8.33
CA PRO A 125 4.03 -15.96 8.45
C PRO A 125 3.64 -14.49 8.27
N THR A 126 4.52 -13.56 8.62
CA THR A 126 4.25 -12.13 8.60
C THR A 126 5.19 -11.32 7.71
N SER A 127 6.11 -11.95 6.97
CA SER A 127 7.07 -11.22 6.14
C SER A 127 7.21 -11.79 4.75
N PHE A 128 7.53 -10.92 3.80
CA PHE A 128 7.79 -11.27 2.41
C PHE A 128 9.13 -10.70 1.98
N GLN A 129 9.86 -11.46 1.17
CA GLN A 129 11.03 -11.01 0.44
C GLN A 129 10.61 -10.58 -0.95
N ILE A 130 11.00 -9.37 -1.36
CA ILE A 130 10.73 -8.80 -2.66
C ILE A 130 12.07 -8.51 -3.34
N ARG A 131 12.17 -8.84 -4.62
CA ARG A 131 13.30 -8.46 -5.46
C ARG A 131 12.80 -7.66 -6.64
N TRP A 132 13.56 -6.63 -7.01
CA TRP A 132 13.23 -5.79 -8.16
C TRP A 132 14.49 -5.22 -8.80
N ARG A 133 14.32 -4.72 -10.02
CA ARG A 133 15.32 -3.96 -10.75
C ARG A 133 14.84 -2.54 -10.94
N GLU A 134 15.76 -1.61 -10.84
CA GLU A 134 15.55 -0.20 -11.14
C GLU A 134 16.38 0.17 -12.37
N GLU A 135 15.73 0.66 -13.39
CA GLU A 135 16.40 1.27 -14.53
C GLU A 135 16.30 2.78 -14.42
N VAL A 136 17.44 3.44 -14.41
CA VAL A 136 17.58 4.89 -14.24
C VAL A 136 17.79 5.52 -15.60
N PHE A 137 17.03 6.58 -15.87
CA PHE A 137 17.19 7.42 -17.04
C PHE A 137 17.60 8.83 -16.61
N GLU A 138 18.66 9.36 -17.22
CA GLU A 138 19.14 10.71 -17.04
C GLU A 138 18.96 11.48 -18.36
N ASN A 139 18.19 12.58 -18.32
CA ASN A 139 17.84 13.36 -19.51
C ASN A 139 17.30 12.52 -20.69
N GLY A 140 16.51 11.47 -20.37
CA GLY A 140 15.90 10.58 -21.35
C GLY A 140 16.80 9.44 -21.87
N ALA A 141 18.07 9.39 -21.46
CA ALA A 141 18.98 8.29 -21.82
C ALA A 141 19.13 7.30 -20.66
N ALA A 142 19.17 6.00 -20.94
CA ALA A 142 19.43 4.97 -19.94
C ALA A 142 20.82 5.20 -19.31
N SER A 143 20.85 5.27 -17.98
CA SER A 143 22.06 5.57 -17.20
C SER A 143 22.57 4.38 -16.38
N GLY A 144 21.71 3.42 -16.09
CA GLY A 144 22.13 2.20 -15.37
C GLY A 144 20.97 1.39 -14.87
N VAL A 145 21.27 0.13 -14.50
CA VAL A 145 20.34 -0.81 -13.91
C VAL A 145 20.92 -1.30 -12.57
N THR A 146 20.09 -1.29 -11.53
CA THR A 146 20.49 -1.76 -10.20
C THR A 146 19.42 -2.72 -9.66
N SER A 147 19.85 -3.84 -9.10
CA SER A 147 18.98 -4.81 -8.45
C SER A 147 18.90 -4.56 -6.95
N PHE A 148 17.72 -4.74 -6.40
CA PHE A 148 17.42 -4.54 -4.99
C PHE A 148 16.68 -5.73 -4.42
N THR A 149 16.82 -5.92 -3.12
CA THR A 149 16.01 -6.84 -2.33
C THR A 149 15.46 -6.13 -1.11
N ALA A 150 14.25 -6.50 -0.71
CA ALA A 150 13.63 -6.04 0.53
C ALA A 150 13.04 -7.20 1.32
N VAL A 151 12.98 -7.03 2.64
CA VAL A 151 12.10 -7.80 3.52
C VAL A 151 11.08 -6.83 4.11
N LEU A 152 9.81 -7.06 3.78
CA LEU A 152 8.68 -6.30 4.31
C LEU A 152 7.95 -7.13 5.34
N THR A 153 7.76 -6.58 6.55
CA THR A 153 6.94 -7.19 7.59
C THR A 153 5.53 -6.58 7.54
N LEU A 154 4.52 -7.44 7.55
CA LEU A 154 3.12 -7.07 7.39
C LEU A 154 2.36 -7.20 8.69
N VAL A 155 1.36 -6.34 8.85
CA VAL A 155 0.25 -6.49 9.78
C VAL A 155 -1.06 -6.36 9.03
N ARG A 156 -2.11 -7.00 9.51
CA ARG A 156 -3.42 -6.93 8.89
C ARG A 156 -4.40 -6.20 9.82
N LYS A 157 -5.19 -5.30 9.22
CA LYS A 157 -6.28 -4.60 9.91
C LYS A 157 -7.49 -4.58 8.96
N VAL A 158 -8.59 -5.19 9.38
CA VAL A 158 -9.82 -5.20 8.56
C VAL A 158 -10.31 -3.77 8.34
N PRO A 159 -10.52 -3.33 7.08
CA PRO A 159 -11.08 -2.02 6.79
C PRO A 159 -12.46 -1.85 7.44
N ARG A 160 -12.70 -0.72 8.11
CA ARG A 160 -13.96 -0.47 8.83
C ARG A 160 -14.79 0.66 8.21
N ASP A 161 -14.26 1.37 7.25
CA ASP A 161 -14.90 2.47 6.56
C ASP A 161 -14.67 2.40 5.04
N ALA A 162 -15.50 3.11 4.28
CA ALA A 162 -15.48 3.07 2.82
C ALA A 162 -14.22 3.70 2.20
N ALA A 163 -13.57 4.64 2.88
CA ALA A 163 -12.35 5.27 2.39
C ALA A 163 -11.17 4.29 2.49
N THR A 164 -10.98 3.69 3.67
CA THR A 164 -9.97 2.66 3.91
C THR A 164 -10.18 1.46 2.98
N LEU A 165 -11.43 1.02 2.78
CA LEU A 165 -11.74 -0.08 1.88
C LEU A 165 -11.34 0.21 0.43
N ARG A 166 -11.53 1.45 -0.04
CA ARG A 166 -11.11 1.83 -1.40
C ARG A 166 -9.60 1.95 -1.56
N ALA A 167 -8.91 2.45 -0.53
CA ALA A 167 -7.47 2.66 -0.56
C ALA A 167 -6.69 1.35 -0.35
N ASN A 168 -7.14 0.51 0.59
CA ASN A 168 -6.46 -0.74 0.99
C ASN A 168 -7.50 -1.84 1.29
N PRO A 169 -8.09 -2.44 0.24
CA PRO A 169 -9.22 -3.36 0.38
C PRO A 169 -8.88 -4.63 1.16
N LEU A 170 -7.64 -5.09 1.10
CA LEU A 170 -7.19 -6.28 1.83
C LEU A 170 -6.80 -5.99 3.27
N GLY A 171 -6.72 -4.71 3.66
CA GLY A 171 -6.28 -4.28 4.98
C GLY A 171 -4.85 -4.72 5.31
N LEU A 172 -3.99 -4.78 4.29
CA LEU A 172 -2.58 -5.14 4.43
C LEU A 172 -1.75 -3.89 4.70
N TYR A 173 -1.02 -3.88 5.80
CA TYR A 173 -0.14 -2.76 6.14
C TYR A 173 1.28 -3.24 6.32
N ILE A 174 2.21 -2.54 5.69
CA ILE A 174 3.65 -2.70 5.90
C ILE A 174 3.98 -2.09 7.26
N ASN A 175 4.59 -2.87 8.14
CA ASN A 175 4.95 -2.45 9.49
C ASN A 175 6.45 -2.21 9.66
N ALA A 176 7.27 -2.94 8.88
CA ALA A 176 8.71 -2.71 8.82
C ALA A 176 9.21 -2.90 7.39
N ILE A 177 10.17 -2.08 7.02
CA ILE A 177 10.81 -2.05 5.72
C ILE A 177 12.30 -2.20 5.94
N ASN A 178 12.91 -3.20 5.30
CA ASN A 178 14.35 -3.36 5.26
C ASN A 178 14.73 -3.70 3.81
N TRP A 179 15.42 -2.80 3.14
CA TRP A 179 15.87 -2.98 1.76
C TRP A 179 17.34 -2.66 1.59
N THR A 180 17.96 -3.31 0.61
CA THR A 180 19.36 -3.08 0.23
C THR A 180 19.52 -3.29 -1.28
N ASN A 181 20.52 -2.67 -1.87
CA ASN A 181 20.92 -3.02 -3.23
C ASN A 181 21.66 -4.36 -3.23
N GLU A 182 21.42 -5.16 -4.25
CA GLU A 182 22.18 -6.37 -4.49
C GLU A 182 23.53 -5.96 -5.11
N LEU A 183 24.64 -6.42 -4.52
CA LEU A 183 25.93 -6.27 -5.14
C LEU A 183 25.93 -7.09 -6.42
N ASN A 184 26.06 -6.43 -7.57
CA ASN A 184 26.15 -7.12 -8.84
C ASN A 184 27.51 -7.83 -8.88
N PRO A 185 27.57 -9.17 -8.87
CA PRO A 185 28.83 -9.88 -8.95
C PRO A 185 29.46 -9.81 -10.34
N GLU A 186 28.73 -9.30 -11.33
CA GLU A 186 29.25 -9.02 -12.67
C GLU A 186 29.74 -7.55 -12.71
N GLY A 187 31.03 -7.36 -12.41
CA GLY A 187 31.74 -6.14 -12.80
C GLY A 187 31.62 -5.87 -14.30
N PRO A 188 31.91 -4.65 -14.80
CA PRO A 188 31.80 -4.33 -16.21
C PRO A 188 32.60 -5.34 -17.02
N ARG A 189 31.91 -6.07 -17.90
CA ARG A 189 32.59 -6.91 -18.89
C ARG A 189 33.36 -5.97 -19.83
N PRO A 190 34.64 -6.24 -20.06
CA PRO A 190 35.47 -5.41 -20.94
C PRO A 190 34.96 -5.41 -22.40
#